data_ea30f5cf7e79ad67d482b191f9db019e
#
_entry.id   ea30f5cf7e79ad67d482b191f9db019e
#
_cell.length_a   1.000
_cell.length_b   1.000
_cell.length_c   1.000
_cell.angle_alpha   90.00
_cell.angle_beta   90.00
_cell.angle_gamma   90.00
#
_symmetry.space_group_name_H-M   'P 1'
#
loop_
_entity.id
_entity.type
_entity.pdbx_description
1 polymer ?
#
loop_
_entity_poly.entity_id
_entity_poly.type
_entity_poly.pdbx_seq_one_letter_code
_entity_poly.pdbx_strand_id
1 'polypeptide(L)'
;QSDGVQLMKPIPELAHRLDEARQHPILGTKMRSLIHMANPTGIKAIVDQQFQLARQISQTGLVPIIEPEVSIDAPDKDRCEQLLLSEITAQLEQWGKAPVIFKLTIPSQANFYADLYRFDSVVRVVALSGGYNVNEACIKLMLNHNMPASFSRALLQNLREQQNDAQFNATLSQAISQIYQASIT
;
A
#
# COMPACT_ATOMS: atom_id res chain seq x y z
N GLN A 1 18.13 -8.49 6.78
CA GLN A 1 16.95 -8.38 7.65
C GLN A 1 17.43 -8.18 9.08
N SER A 2 17.34 -6.96 9.58
CA SER A 2 17.49 -6.69 11.01
C SER A 2 16.13 -6.26 11.57
N ASP A 3 15.90 -6.55 12.83
CA ASP A 3 14.69 -6.09 13.55
C ASP A 3 13.35 -6.50 12.92
N GLY A 4 13.31 -7.67 12.28
CA GLY A 4 12.08 -8.23 11.69
C GLY A 4 11.49 -7.47 10.51
N VAL A 5 12.28 -6.61 9.84
CA VAL A 5 11.83 -5.79 8.72
C VAL A 5 12.78 -5.81 7.54
N GLN A 6 12.28 -5.41 6.37
CA GLN A 6 13.07 -5.14 5.17
C GLN A 6 12.90 -3.68 4.75
N LEU A 7 13.92 -2.89 4.98
CA LEU A 7 14.02 -1.52 4.47
C LEU A 7 14.23 -1.51 2.94
N MET A 8 13.88 -0.42 2.32
CA MET A 8 14.25 -0.19 0.92
C MET A 8 15.75 -0.03 0.78
N LYS A 9 16.27 -0.52 -0.34
CA LYS A 9 17.64 -0.21 -0.75
C LYS A 9 17.77 1.28 -1.09
N PRO A 10 18.95 1.87 -0.97
CA PRO A 10 19.19 3.21 -1.49
C PRO A 10 18.74 3.33 -2.95
N ILE A 11 18.12 4.43 -3.31
CA ILE A 11 17.66 4.71 -4.68
C ILE A 11 18.66 5.70 -5.28
N PRO A 12 19.60 5.22 -6.14
CA PRO A 12 20.55 6.12 -6.80
C PRO A 12 19.79 7.13 -7.67
N GLU A 13 20.28 8.35 -7.70
CA GLU A 13 19.78 9.41 -8.59
C GLU A 13 18.26 9.66 -8.46
N LEU A 14 17.72 9.57 -7.24
CA LEU A 14 16.28 9.72 -7.02
C LEU A 14 15.76 11.03 -7.61
N ALA A 15 16.46 12.14 -7.44
CA ALA A 15 16.05 13.44 -7.98
C ALA A 15 15.87 13.40 -9.51
N HIS A 16 16.87 12.85 -10.21
CA HIS A 16 16.80 12.71 -11.68
C HIS A 16 15.62 11.83 -12.11
N ARG A 17 15.39 10.70 -11.44
CA ARG A 17 14.24 9.82 -11.72
C ARG A 17 12.89 10.49 -11.47
N LEU A 18 12.80 11.35 -10.47
CA LEU A 18 11.60 12.11 -10.20
C LEU A 18 11.37 13.20 -11.26
N ASP A 19 12.43 13.83 -11.76
CA ASP A 19 12.35 14.81 -12.85
C ASP A 19 11.93 14.14 -14.16
N GLU A 20 12.44 12.95 -14.48
CA GLU A 20 11.97 12.15 -15.62
C GLU A 20 10.49 11.77 -15.45
N ALA A 21 10.09 11.31 -14.26
CA ALA A 21 8.70 10.94 -13.97
C ALA A 21 7.72 12.10 -14.21
N ARG A 22 8.11 13.34 -13.91
CA ARG A 22 7.29 14.55 -14.15
C ARG A 22 7.07 14.87 -15.62
N GLN A 23 7.89 14.34 -16.52
CA GLN A 23 7.73 14.52 -17.97
C GLN A 23 6.60 13.61 -18.53
N HIS A 24 6.07 12.71 -17.72
CA HIS A 24 5.00 11.80 -18.08
C HIS A 24 3.71 12.13 -17.32
N PRO A 25 2.53 11.76 -17.85
CA PRO A 25 1.24 12.00 -17.20
C PRO A 25 0.99 11.03 -16.04
N ILE A 26 1.85 11.06 -15.01
CA ILE A 26 1.73 10.23 -13.81
C ILE A 26 1.45 11.09 -12.59
N LEU A 27 0.59 10.59 -11.70
CA LEU A 27 0.20 11.30 -10.49
C LEU A 27 1.29 11.26 -9.42
N GLY A 28 1.96 10.13 -9.27
CA GLY A 28 2.90 9.94 -8.17
C GLY A 28 3.72 8.65 -8.28
N THR A 29 4.52 8.40 -7.26
CA THR A 29 5.44 7.25 -7.20
C THR A 29 5.25 6.44 -5.93
N LYS A 30 5.43 5.13 -6.03
CA LYS A 30 5.21 4.19 -4.94
C LYS A 30 6.52 3.63 -4.40
N MET A 31 6.59 3.53 -3.06
CA MET A 31 7.67 2.88 -2.30
C MET A 31 7.14 1.60 -1.63
N ARG A 32 8.00 0.61 -1.42
CA ARG A 32 7.61 -0.62 -0.70
C ARG A 32 8.69 -1.09 0.25
N SER A 33 8.29 -1.33 1.49
CA SER A 33 9.07 -2.03 2.53
C SER A 33 8.24 -3.19 3.09
N LEU A 34 8.85 -4.11 3.83
CA LEU A 34 8.16 -5.29 4.33
C LEU A 34 8.42 -5.47 5.83
N ILE A 35 7.35 -5.70 6.58
CA ILE A 35 7.33 -5.96 8.02
C ILE A 35 6.97 -7.44 8.23
N HIS A 36 7.86 -8.21 8.89
CA HIS A 36 7.69 -9.63 9.14
C HIS A 36 7.28 -9.96 10.57
N MET A 37 7.54 -9.04 11.51
CA MET A 37 7.20 -9.22 12.93
C MET A 37 7.07 -7.87 13.64
N ALA A 38 6.40 -7.85 14.79
CA ALA A 38 6.16 -6.67 15.59
C ALA A 38 7.41 -6.23 16.36
N ASN A 39 8.33 -5.57 15.68
CA ASN A 39 9.49 -4.94 16.28
C ASN A 39 9.35 -3.42 16.21
N PRO A 40 9.23 -2.70 17.35
CA PRO A 40 9.02 -1.24 17.33
C PRO A 40 10.15 -0.48 16.62
N THR A 41 11.41 -0.88 16.84
CA THR A 41 12.57 -0.22 16.21
C THR A 41 12.56 -0.41 14.70
N GLY A 42 12.29 -1.64 14.23
CA GLY A 42 12.24 -1.96 12.81
C GLY A 42 11.08 -1.26 12.10
N ILE A 43 9.89 -1.26 12.70
CA ILE A 43 8.71 -0.60 12.12
C ILE A 43 8.92 0.91 12.06
N LYS A 44 9.45 1.51 13.13
CA LYS A 44 9.82 2.93 13.13
C LYS A 44 10.81 3.26 12.02
N ALA A 45 11.85 2.44 11.84
CA ALA A 45 12.85 2.67 10.80
C ALA A 45 12.25 2.63 9.38
N ILE A 46 11.27 1.71 9.12
CA ILE A 46 10.51 1.67 7.85
C ILE A 46 9.74 2.96 7.64
N VAL A 47 8.97 3.39 8.64
CA VAL A 47 8.13 4.58 8.54
C VAL A 47 8.99 5.82 8.33
N ASP A 48 10.04 6.00 9.12
CA ASP A 48 10.99 7.13 8.98
C ASP A 48 11.60 7.17 7.57
N GLN A 49 12.08 6.02 7.06
CA GLN A 49 12.67 5.95 5.72
C GLN A 49 11.67 6.33 4.63
N GLN A 50 10.45 5.77 4.68
CA GLN A 50 9.45 6.05 3.66
C GLN A 50 8.96 7.50 3.72
N PHE A 51 8.78 8.08 4.91
CA PHE A 51 8.40 9.48 5.03
C PHE A 51 9.52 10.44 4.61
N GLN A 52 10.80 10.10 4.87
CA GLN A 52 11.93 10.87 4.35
C GLN A 52 11.92 10.95 2.82
N LEU A 53 11.72 9.82 2.15
CA LEU A 53 11.61 9.76 0.69
C LEU A 53 10.33 10.43 0.18
N ALA A 54 9.22 10.26 0.89
CA ALA A 54 7.96 10.90 0.56
C ALA A 54 8.06 12.43 0.55
N ARG A 55 8.82 13.03 1.47
CA ARG A 55 9.09 14.48 1.46
C ARG A 55 9.83 14.92 0.19
N GLN A 56 10.83 14.14 -0.24
CA GLN A 56 11.56 14.43 -1.49
C GLN A 56 10.64 14.32 -2.71
N ILE A 57 9.80 13.29 -2.78
CA ILE A 57 8.82 13.09 -3.86
C ILE A 57 7.82 14.24 -3.88
N SER A 58 7.25 14.60 -2.74
CA SER A 58 6.27 15.68 -2.62
C SER A 58 6.82 17.04 -3.06
N GLN A 59 8.10 17.32 -2.79
CA GLN A 59 8.78 18.56 -3.24
C GLN A 59 8.84 18.70 -4.76
N THR A 60 8.75 17.62 -5.51
CA THR A 60 8.69 17.65 -6.98
C THR A 60 7.27 17.84 -7.53
N GLY A 61 6.25 17.87 -6.68
CA GLY A 61 4.84 17.94 -7.08
C GLY A 61 4.20 16.59 -7.39
N LEU A 62 4.94 15.48 -7.28
CA LEU A 62 4.38 14.14 -7.37
C LEU A 62 3.79 13.71 -6.02
N VAL A 63 2.75 12.88 -6.07
CA VAL A 63 2.12 12.32 -4.86
C VAL A 63 2.90 11.09 -4.40
N PRO A 64 3.47 11.09 -3.18
CA PRO A 64 4.07 9.88 -2.63
C PRO A 64 3.00 8.84 -2.27
N ILE A 65 3.24 7.58 -2.67
CA ILE A 65 2.44 6.43 -2.28
C ILE A 65 3.30 5.57 -1.35
N ILE A 66 2.99 5.60 -0.08
CA ILE A 66 3.73 4.96 1.01
C ILE A 66 3.18 3.54 1.21
N GLU A 67 4.03 2.51 1.01
CA GLU A 67 3.63 1.09 1.10
C GLU A 67 4.52 0.33 2.11
N PRO A 68 4.30 0.50 3.42
CA PRO A 68 4.89 -0.33 4.46
C PRO A 68 4.05 -1.60 4.63
N GLU A 69 4.31 -2.60 3.80
CA GLU A 69 3.55 -3.84 3.78
C GLU A 69 3.80 -4.66 5.05
N VAL A 70 2.76 -5.01 5.78
CA VAL A 70 2.81 -6.02 6.83
C VAL A 70 2.59 -7.38 6.17
N SER A 71 3.52 -8.33 6.39
CA SER A 71 3.35 -9.69 5.88
C SER A 71 2.07 -10.32 6.41
N ILE A 72 1.30 -10.96 5.53
CA ILE A 72 0.10 -11.71 5.94
C ILE A 72 0.47 -12.93 6.80
N ASP A 73 1.72 -13.40 6.69
CA ASP A 73 2.28 -14.52 7.45
C ASP A 73 3.00 -14.06 8.72
N ALA A 74 2.95 -12.77 9.07
CA ALA A 74 3.53 -12.29 10.33
C ALA A 74 2.81 -12.95 11.51
N PRO A 75 3.55 -13.57 12.46
CA PRO A 75 2.94 -14.31 13.57
C PRO A 75 2.12 -13.40 14.51
N ASP A 76 2.42 -12.11 14.50
CA ASP A 76 1.85 -11.06 15.33
C ASP A 76 1.37 -9.88 14.47
N LYS A 77 0.68 -10.20 13.36
CA LYS A 77 0.25 -9.24 12.33
C LYS A 77 -0.54 -8.06 12.89
N ASP A 78 -1.49 -8.31 13.79
CA ASP A 78 -2.30 -7.30 14.45
C ASP A 78 -1.44 -6.33 15.28
N ARG A 79 -0.41 -6.83 15.94
CA ARG A 79 0.54 -6.02 16.68
C ARG A 79 1.43 -5.19 15.75
N CYS A 80 1.85 -5.77 14.61
CA CYS A 80 2.56 -5.02 13.57
C CYS A 80 1.72 -3.83 13.09
N GLU A 81 0.43 -4.06 12.83
CA GLU A 81 -0.51 -3.04 12.38
C GLU A 81 -0.70 -1.92 13.40
N GLN A 82 -0.80 -2.24 14.68
CA GLN A 82 -0.90 -1.25 15.77
C GLN A 82 0.33 -0.34 15.84
N LEU A 83 1.52 -0.94 15.81
CA LEU A 83 2.79 -0.20 15.82
C LEU A 83 2.92 0.66 14.57
N LEU A 84 2.59 0.10 13.40
CA LEU A 84 2.64 0.81 12.13
C LEU A 84 1.69 2.02 12.11
N LEU A 85 0.44 1.85 12.54
CA LEU A 85 -0.53 2.94 12.60
C LEU A 85 -0.07 4.06 13.54
N SER A 86 0.49 3.70 14.69
CA SER A 86 1.05 4.67 15.64
C SER A 86 2.17 5.51 15.03
N GLU A 87 3.14 4.86 14.35
CA GLU A 87 4.26 5.56 13.71
C GLU A 87 3.81 6.41 12.52
N ILE A 88 2.89 5.91 11.69
CA ILE A 88 2.31 6.69 10.58
C ILE A 88 1.60 7.93 11.12
N THR A 89 0.80 7.79 12.17
CA THR A 89 0.09 8.90 12.81
C THR A 89 1.06 9.98 13.31
N ALA A 90 2.11 9.59 14.02
CA ALA A 90 3.12 10.52 14.52
C ALA A 90 3.84 11.29 13.39
N GLN A 91 4.08 10.65 12.24
CA GLN A 91 4.64 11.32 11.07
C GLN A 91 3.62 12.26 10.39
N LEU A 92 2.35 11.88 10.32
CA LEU A 92 1.29 12.71 9.72
C LEU A 92 1.02 13.98 10.51
N GLU A 93 1.15 13.95 11.83
CA GLU A 93 1.05 15.15 12.70
C GLU A 93 2.06 16.25 12.31
N GLN A 94 3.19 15.84 11.69
CA GLN A 94 4.27 16.74 11.26
C GLN A 94 4.35 16.89 9.73
N TRP A 95 3.46 16.22 8.97
CA TRP A 95 3.54 16.14 7.51
C TRP A 95 3.15 17.43 6.81
N GLY A 96 2.15 18.11 7.30
CA GLY A 96 1.56 19.29 6.66
C GLY A 96 0.42 18.94 5.70
N LYS A 97 0.23 19.77 4.66
CA LYS A 97 -0.94 19.68 3.74
C LYS A 97 -0.65 18.96 2.41
N ALA A 98 0.58 18.55 2.16
CA ALA A 98 0.91 17.89 0.89
C ALA A 98 0.15 16.55 0.76
N PRO A 99 -0.41 16.24 -0.44
CA PRO A 99 -1.16 15.01 -0.62
C PRO A 99 -0.28 13.78 -0.44
N VAL A 100 -0.81 12.75 0.21
CA VAL A 100 -0.17 11.44 0.40
C VAL A 100 -1.19 10.33 0.23
N ILE A 101 -0.75 9.20 -0.33
CA ILE A 101 -1.54 7.98 -0.46
C ILE A 101 -0.85 6.88 0.35
N PHE A 102 -1.62 6.13 1.11
CA PHE A 102 -1.15 4.92 1.76
C PHE A 102 -1.63 3.68 1.02
N LYS A 103 -0.72 2.74 0.80
CA LYS A 103 -1.04 1.40 0.30
C LYS A 103 -0.66 0.38 1.37
N LEU A 104 -1.66 -0.17 2.04
CA LEU A 104 -1.49 -0.99 3.23
C LEU A 104 -1.99 -2.42 3.01
N THR A 105 -1.44 -3.37 3.75
CA THR A 105 -1.99 -4.71 3.83
C THR A 105 -3.43 -4.64 4.37
N ILE A 106 -4.35 -5.43 3.82
CA ILE A 106 -5.71 -5.55 4.37
C ILE A 106 -5.58 -5.87 5.87
N PRO A 107 -6.14 -5.06 6.76
CA PRO A 107 -5.91 -5.20 8.19
C PRO A 107 -6.59 -6.43 8.79
N SER A 108 -6.09 -6.87 9.93
CA SER A 108 -6.66 -7.96 10.71
C SER A 108 -8.02 -7.60 11.30
N GLN A 109 -8.17 -6.34 11.72
CA GLN A 109 -9.41 -5.78 12.24
C GLN A 109 -10.09 -4.89 11.20
N ALA A 110 -11.39 -5.04 11.02
CA ALA A 110 -12.18 -4.23 10.10
C ALA A 110 -12.04 -2.72 10.41
N ASN A 111 -11.89 -1.91 9.35
CA ASN A 111 -11.78 -0.45 9.43
C ASN A 111 -10.59 0.07 10.26
N PHE A 112 -9.57 -0.75 10.51
CA PHE A 112 -8.45 -0.41 11.40
C PHE A 112 -7.72 0.87 10.99
N TYR A 113 -7.61 1.15 9.69
CA TYR A 113 -6.94 2.33 9.15
C TYR A 113 -7.87 3.52 8.84
N ALA A 114 -9.15 3.44 9.21
CA ALA A 114 -10.13 4.48 8.89
C ALA A 114 -9.75 5.85 9.49
N ASP A 115 -9.14 5.87 10.67
CA ASP A 115 -8.72 7.11 11.35
C ASP A 115 -7.63 7.89 10.60
N LEU A 116 -6.95 7.29 9.62
CA LEU A 116 -6.00 8.02 8.79
C LEU A 116 -6.67 9.13 7.95
N TYR A 117 -7.96 8.99 7.65
CA TYR A 117 -8.71 10.01 6.91
C TYR A 117 -9.02 11.28 7.72
N ARG A 118 -8.71 11.32 9.02
CA ARG A 118 -8.79 12.57 9.81
C ARG A 118 -7.74 13.60 9.39
N PHE A 119 -6.70 13.17 8.68
CA PHE A 119 -5.67 14.05 8.14
C PHE A 119 -6.03 14.48 6.72
N ASP A 120 -6.26 15.77 6.49
CA ASP A 120 -6.63 16.33 5.16
C ASP A 120 -5.61 16.01 4.07
N SER A 121 -4.35 15.75 4.44
CA SER A 121 -3.29 15.35 3.53
C SER A 121 -3.47 13.92 3.00
N VAL A 122 -4.21 13.05 3.69
CA VAL A 122 -4.43 11.66 3.26
C VAL A 122 -5.50 11.59 2.20
N VAL A 123 -5.09 11.57 0.94
CA VAL A 123 -6.02 11.56 -0.20
C VAL A 123 -6.68 10.19 -0.35
N ARG A 124 -5.95 9.10 -0.08
CA ARG A 124 -6.47 7.75 -0.22
C ARG A 124 -5.69 6.75 0.64
N VAL A 125 -6.41 5.79 1.20
CA VAL A 125 -5.86 4.56 1.75
C VAL A 125 -6.32 3.42 0.87
N VAL A 126 -5.40 2.69 0.24
CA VAL A 126 -5.70 1.57 -0.65
C VAL A 126 -5.13 0.26 -0.11
N ALA A 127 -5.80 -0.85 -0.40
CA ALA A 127 -5.40 -2.16 0.07
C ALA A 127 -4.47 -2.87 -0.92
N LEU A 128 -3.42 -3.51 -0.44
CA LEU A 128 -2.70 -4.56 -1.16
C LEU A 128 -3.20 -5.96 -0.74
N SER A 129 -3.13 -6.94 -1.63
CA SER A 129 -3.58 -8.31 -1.33
C SER A 129 -2.61 -9.13 -0.48
N GLY A 130 -1.35 -8.72 -0.38
CA GLY A 130 -0.32 -9.33 0.49
C GLY A 130 0.06 -10.79 0.21
N GLY A 131 -0.67 -11.48 -0.66
CA GLY A 131 -0.54 -12.91 -0.93
C GLY A 131 -1.84 -13.69 -0.73
N TYR A 132 -2.87 -13.06 -0.16
CA TYR A 132 -4.22 -13.64 -0.18
C TYR A 132 -4.67 -13.92 -1.61
N ASN A 133 -5.37 -15.04 -1.84
CA ASN A 133 -6.04 -15.26 -3.11
C ASN A 133 -7.16 -14.22 -3.32
N VAL A 134 -7.63 -14.08 -4.56
CA VAL A 134 -8.60 -13.03 -4.93
C VAL A 134 -9.87 -13.09 -4.09
N ASN A 135 -10.41 -14.28 -3.82
CA ASN A 135 -11.65 -14.45 -3.05
C ASN A 135 -11.46 -14.01 -1.61
N GLU A 136 -10.40 -14.48 -0.97
CA GLU A 136 -10.08 -14.13 0.42
C GLU A 136 -9.78 -12.63 0.56
N ALA A 137 -8.99 -12.07 -0.37
CA ALA A 137 -8.69 -10.66 -0.38
C ALA A 137 -9.96 -9.80 -0.49
N CYS A 138 -10.89 -10.18 -1.39
CA CYS A 138 -12.15 -9.46 -1.55
C CYS A 138 -13.05 -9.54 -0.32
N ILE A 139 -13.20 -10.73 0.29
CA ILE A 139 -14.00 -10.92 1.51
C ILE A 139 -13.48 -10.04 2.65
N LYS A 140 -12.15 -10.04 2.86
CA LYS A 140 -11.51 -9.20 3.89
C LYS A 140 -11.64 -7.71 3.58
N LEU A 141 -11.49 -7.33 2.30
CA LEU A 141 -11.57 -5.94 1.86
C LEU A 141 -12.95 -5.33 2.07
N MET A 142 -14.03 -6.08 1.80
CA MET A 142 -15.42 -5.63 1.98
C MET A 142 -15.75 -5.20 3.41
N LEU A 143 -14.93 -5.57 4.40
CA LEU A 143 -15.07 -5.15 5.79
C LEU A 143 -14.40 -3.79 6.08
N ASN A 144 -13.79 -3.17 5.06
CA ASN A 144 -12.99 -1.94 5.22
C ASN A 144 -13.55 -0.82 4.34
N HIS A 145 -14.40 0.02 4.92
CA HIS A 145 -15.03 1.13 4.21
C HIS A 145 -14.00 2.17 3.72
N ASN A 146 -14.24 2.71 2.54
CA ASN A 146 -13.38 3.70 1.91
C ASN A 146 -11.93 3.23 1.64
N MET A 147 -11.68 1.93 1.63
CA MET A 147 -10.37 1.34 1.35
C MET A 147 -10.42 0.52 0.04
N PRO A 148 -10.34 1.15 -1.14
CA PRO A 148 -10.41 0.41 -2.40
C PRO A 148 -9.16 -0.46 -2.62
N ALA A 149 -9.31 -1.48 -3.45
CA ALA A 149 -8.22 -2.37 -3.83
C ALA A 149 -7.16 -1.68 -4.70
N SER A 150 -5.90 -2.00 -4.43
CA SER A 150 -4.77 -1.80 -5.33
C SER A 150 -4.06 -3.14 -5.53
N PHE A 151 -4.79 -4.11 -6.10
CA PHE A 151 -4.33 -5.46 -6.29
C PHE A 151 -3.62 -5.63 -7.63
N SER A 152 -2.51 -6.35 -7.63
CA SER A 152 -1.81 -6.80 -8.84
C SER A 152 -1.88 -8.33 -8.94
N ARG A 153 -1.25 -9.04 -8.00
CA ARG A 153 -1.21 -10.52 -8.04
C ARG A 153 -2.61 -11.15 -7.99
N ALA A 154 -3.48 -10.67 -7.12
CA ALA A 154 -4.85 -11.19 -7.03
C ALA A 154 -5.66 -10.93 -8.30
N LEU A 155 -5.47 -9.78 -8.97
CA LEU A 155 -6.12 -9.48 -10.25
C LEU A 155 -5.71 -10.47 -11.35
N LEU A 156 -4.43 -10.83 -11.41
CA LEU A 156 -3.85 -11.64 -12.48
C LEU A 156 -3.82 -13.14 -12.16
N GLN A 157 -4.22 -13.54 -10.97
CA GLN A 157 -4.04 -14.88 -10.42
C GLN A 157 -4.59 -16.00 -11.32
N ASN A 158 -5.71 -15.77 -11.99
CA ASN A 158 -6.40 -16.78 -12.78
C ASN A 158 -6.12 -16.68 -14.29
N LEU A 159 -5.26 -15.74 -14.71
CA LEU A 159 -4.85 -15.62 -16.10
C LEU A 159 -3.80 -16.69 -16.44
N ARG A 160 -3.89 -17.25 -17.62
CA ARG A 160 -2.97 -18.27 -18.15
C ARG A 160 -2.65 -17.98 -19.61
N GLU A 161 -1.42 -18.26 -20.02
CA GLU A 161 -0.95 -18.07 -21.39
C GLU A 161 -1.74 -18.89 -22.42
N GLN A 162 -2.26 -20.05 -22.01
CA GLN A 162 -3.02 -20.96 -22.87
C GLN A 162 -4.48 -20.52 -23.11
N GLN A 163 -4.96 -19.47 -22.45
CA GLN A 163 -6.29 -18.93 -22.69
C GLN A 163 -6.33 -18.26 -24.06
N ASN A 164 -7.41 -18.49 -24.82
CA ASN A 164 -7.71 -17.65 -25.97
C ASN A 164 -8.25 -16.27 -25.52
N ASP A 165 -8.34 -15.32 -26.43
CA ASP A 165 -8.74 -13.95 -26.13
C ASP A 165 -10.10 -13.85 -25.41
N ALA A 166 -11.06 -14.66 -25.81
CA ALA A 166 -12.39 -14.67 -25.18
C ALA A 166 -12.31 -15.17 -23.73
N GLN A 167 -11.58 -16.26 -23.49
CA GLN A 167 -11.36 -16.81 -22.15
C GLN A 167 -10.55 -15.84 -21.27
N PHE A 168 -9.49 -15.24 -21.82
CA PHE A 168 -8.68 -14.24 -21.12
C PHE A 168 -9.53 -13.04 -20.68
N ASN A 169 -10.27 -12.45 -21.62
CA ASN A 169 -11.13 -11.30 -21.35
C ASN A 169 -12.24 -11.62 -20.34
N ALA A 170 -12.85 -12.80 -20.44
CA ALA A 170 -13.87 -13.23 -19.46
C ALA A 170 -13.28 -13.38 -18.05
N THR A 171 -12.11 -14.03 -17.93
CA THR A 171 -11.41 -14.23 -16.65
C THR A 171 -10.99 -12.90 -16.04
N LEU A 172 -10.43 -12.00 -16.83
CA LEU A 172 -10.01 -10.67 -16.36
C LEU A 172 -11.21 -9.83 -15.93
N SER A 173 -12.29 -9.81 -16.73
CA SER A 173 -13.51 -9.08 -16.43
C SER A 173 -14.17 -9.57 -15.14
N GLN A 174 -14.19 -10.88 -14.91
CA GLN A 174 -14.69 -11.45 -13.66
C GLN A 174 -13.88 -11.00 -12.45
N ALA A 175 -12.53 -11.04 -12.54
CA ALA A 175 -11.65 -10.58 -11.46
C ALA A 175 -11.83 -9.07 -11.19
N ILE A 176 -11.89 -8.25 -12.24
CA ILE A 176 -12.16 -6.81 -12.12
C ILE A 176 -13.50 -6.55 -11.42
N SER A 177 -14.58 -7.21 -11.86
CA SER A 177 -15.91 -7.04 -11.27
C SER A 177 -15.92 -7.41 -9.79
N GLN A 178 -15.32 -8.54 -9.42
CA GLN A 178 -15.24 -8.99 -8.03
C GLN A 178 -14.46 -8.00 -7.15
N ILE A 179 -13.29 -7.55 -7.61
CA ILE A 179 -12.45 -6.60 -6.88
C ILE A 179 -13.13 -5.23 -6.78
N TYR A 180 -13.81 -4.79 -7.83
CA TYR A 180 -14.58 -3.55 -7.83
C TYR A 180 -15.69 -3.59 -6.77
N GLN A 181 -16.50 -4.64 -6.74
CA GLN A 181 -17.56 -4.79 -5.73
C GLN A 181 -17.01 -4.77 -4.30
N ALA A 182 -15.83 -5.35 -4.08
CA ALA A 182 -15.17 -5.31 -2.78
C ALA A 182 -14.57 -3.93 -2.42
N SER A 183 -14.45 -3.03 -3.39
CA SER A 183 -13.81 -1.71 -3.24
C SER A 183 -14.78 -0.55 -3.03
N ILE A 184 -16.08 -0.77 -3.22
CA ILE A 184 -17.11 0.28 -3.15
C ILE A 184 -17.95 0.21 -1.86
N THR A 185 -17.39 -0.39 -0.81
CA THR A 185 -18.04 -0.57 0.50
C THR A 185 -17.79 0.59 1.45
#